data_0e53472e4deec437ec9ef61b8a8376fb
#
_entry.id   0e53472e4deec437ec9ef61b8a8376fb
#
_cell.length_a   1.000
_cell.length_b   1.000
_cell.length_c   1.000
_cell.angle_alpha   90.00
_cell.angle_beta   90.00
_cell.angle_gamma   90.00
#
_symmetry.space_group_name_H-M   'P 1'
#
loop_
_entity.id
_entity.type
_entity.pdbx_description
1 polymer ?
#
loop_
_entity_poly.entity_id
_entity_poly.type
_entity_poly.pdbx_seq_one_letter_code
_entity_poly.pdbx_strand_id
1 'polypeptide(L)'
;MATAIEGAFERNLINSTSHYEVELRLLQHREGGFVPLLKLYTLPDHRFDYRRYYVAASMKPMMAAGLMALAKPYLKEYAQILDPFCGVGTLLMERRFAVPARNAYGIDTFGEAIEKARVNSKIAGMQTNYINRDYFDFVHDYKFDEIVTDLPAGKLSKPELDDLYRRFFEKSDEVLAEDGRMIFFSREMGLVKKQLRLHPQFRLAQEFCIQVEKWKLSVYCRKASVRNVRGDFFPHL
;
A
#
# COMPACT_ATOMS: atom_id res chain seq x y z
N MET A 1 14.01 -39.56 -13.21
CA MET A 1 13.83 -38.17 -13.72
C MET A 1 15.03 -37.28 -13.42
N ALA A 2 15.53 -37.20 -12.20
CA ALA A 2 16.76 -36.45 -11.90
C ALA A 2 17.92 -36.86 -12.82
N THR A 3 18.20 -38.18 -12.92
CA THR A 3 19.22 -38.76 -13.79
C THR A 3 19.06 -38.46 -15.29
N ALA A 4 17.81 -38.32 -15.77
CA ALA A 4 17.55 -37.93 -17.15
C ALA A 4 17.82 -36.46 -17.42
N ILE A 5 17.59 -35.62 -16.44
CA ILE A 5 17.91 -34.18 -16.50
C ILE A 5 19.42 -33.97 -16.39
N GLU A 6 20.08 -34.67 -15.46
CA GLU A 6 21.53 -34.64 -15.29
C GLU A 6 22.27 -35.04 -16.60
N GLY A 7 21.76 -36.04 -17.33
CA GLY A 7 22.33 -36.45 -18.61
C GLY A 7 22.09 -35.53 -19.80
N ALA A 8 21.11 -34.61 -19.69
CA ALA A 8 20.78 -33.64 -20.76
C ALA A 8 21.57 -32.32 -20.70
N PHE A 9 22.29 -32.07 -19.63
CA PHE A 9 23.06 -30.83 -19.43
C PHE A 9 24.56 -31.16 -19.38
N GLU A 10 25.37 -30.35 -20.02
CA GLU A 10 26.85 -30.44 -20.00
C GLU A 10 27.46 -30.10 -18.63
N ARG A 11 26.65 -29.70 -17.66
CA ARG A 11 27.08 -29.34 -16.29
C ARG A 11 26.57 -30.37 -15.30
N ASN A 12 27.39 -30.68 -14.29
CA ASN A 12 26.98 -31.55 -13.19
C ASN A 12 25.85 -30.90 -12.39
N LEU A 13 24.62 -31.42 -12.57
CA LEU A 13 23.49 -31.08 -11.73
C LEU A 13 23.45 -32.03 -10.54
N ILE A 14 23.49 -31.53 -9.33
CA ILE A 14 23.38 -32.30 -8.10
C ILE A 14 21.98 -32.19 -7.56
N ASN A 15 21.28 -33.31 -7.46
CA ASN A 15 19.96 -33.34 -6.85
C ASN A 15 20.10 -33.23 -5.33
N SER A 16 19.47 -32.20 -4.73
CA SER A 16 19.45 -32.01 -3.30
C SER A 16 18.04 -31.63 -2.84
N THR A 17 17.59 -32.20 -1.74
CA THR A 17 16.28 -31.86 -1.13
C THR A 17 16.34 -30.71 -0.15
N SER A 18 17.52 -30.31 0.28
CA SER A 18 17.71 -29.32 1.35
C SER A 18 18.62 -28.14 0.96
N HIS A 19 19.55 -28.37 0.03
CA HIS A 19 20.52 -27.35 -0.42
C HIS A 19 20.48 -27.31 -1.95
N TYR A 20 19.61 -26.48 -2.52
CA TYR A 20 19.44 -26.36 -3.97
C TYR A 20 19.37 -24.88 -4.38
N GLU A 21 19.90 -24.60 -5.54
CA GLU A 21 19.88 -23.27 -6.16
C GLU A 21 18.61 -23.07 -7.00
N VAL A 22 18.10 -24.18 -7.55
CA VAL A 22 16.93 -24.18 -8.44
C VAL A 22 16.00 -25.33 -8.06
N GLU A 23 14.72 -25.09 -8.05
CA GLU A 23 13.71 -26.11 -7.81
C GLU A 23 12.83 -26.29 -9.05
N LEU A 24 12.84 -27.52 -9.60
CA LEU A 24 11.91 -27.91 -10.67
C LEU A 24 10.76 -28.70 -10.05
N ARG A 25 9.54 -28.18 -10.20
CA ARG A 25 8.30 -28.86 -9.77
C ARG A 25 7.56 -29.38 -10.99
N LEU A 26 7.03 -30.59 -10.86
CA LEU A 26 6.11 -31.16 -11.84
C LEU A 26 4.70 -31.20 -11.23
N LEU A 27 3.79 -30.47 -11.81
CA LEU A 27 2.38 -30.58 -11.43
C LEU A 27 1.65 -31.49 -12.40
N GLN A 28 0.95 -32.46 -11.87
CA GLN A 28 0.09 -33.33 -12.69
C GLN A 28 -1.14 -32.52 -13.14
N HIS A 29 -1.37 -32.51 -14.45
CA HIS A 29 -2.56 -31.88 -15.01
C HIS A 29 -3.78 -32.81 -14.89
N ARG A 30 -4.97 -32.23 -14.69
CA ARG A 30 -6.22 -32.98 -14.49
C ARG A 30 -6.60 -33.85 -15.70
N GLU A 31 -6.23 -33.42 -16.90
CA GLU A 31 -6.51 -34.09 -18.17
C GLU A 31 -5.35 -35.03 -18.61
N GLY A 32 -4.42 -35.29 -17.71
CA GLY A 32 -3.20 -36.08 -17.97
C GLY A 32 -1.98 -35.24 -18.34
N GLY A 33 -0.80 -35.81 -18.17
CA GLY A 33 0.47 -35.11 -18.39
C GLY A 33 0.95 -34.30 -17.17
N PHE A 34 2.08 -33.60 -17.34
CA PHE A 34 2.73 -32.82 -16.30
C PHE A 34 3.07 -31.43 -16.83
N VAL A 35 2.88 -30.44 -15.98
CA VAL A 35 3.31 -29.07 -16.20
C VAL A 35 4.60 -28.83 -15.42
N PRO A 36 5.74 -28.57 -16.08
CA PRO A 36 6.97 -28.21 -15.38
C PRO A 36 6.93 -26.78 -14.91
N LEU A 37 7.27 -26.56 -13.66
CA LEU A 37 7.40 -25.23 -13.04
C LEU A 37 8.82 -25.06 -12.54
N LEU A 38 9.45 -23.96 -12.95
CA LEU A 38 10.75 -23.54 -12.42
C LEU A 38 10.53 -22.55 -11.29
N LYS A 39 10.98 -22.88 -10.09
CA LYS A 39 10.92 -21.98 -8.94
C LYS A 39 12.20 -21.14 -8.91
N LEU A 40 12.05 -19.84 -9.14
CA LEU A 40 13.18 -18.91 -9.27
C LEU A 40 13.60 -18.22 -7.95
N TYR A 41 12.86 -18.42 -6.88
CA TYR A 41 13.08 -17.68 -5.62
C TYR A 41 13.85 -18.47 -4.55
N THR A 42 14.82 -19.22 -4.94
CA THR A 42 15.90 -19.68 -4.07
C THR A 42 16.95 -18.59 -3.85
N LEU A 43 16.91 -17.54 -4.68
CA LEU A 43 17.71 -16.35 -4.46
C LEU A 43 17.13 -15.56 -3.27
N PRO A 44 17.96 -15.11 -2.33
CA PRO A 44 17.49 -14.29 -1.23
C PRO A 44 16.86 -13.00 -1.78
N ASP A 45 15.59 -12.79 -1.43
CA ASP A 45 14.89 -11.54 -1.78
C ASP A 45 15.03 -10.55 -0.62
N HIS A 46 15.93 -9.59 -0.79
CA HIS A 46 16.23 -8.54 0.20
C HIS A 46 15.32 -7.32 0.08
N ARG A 47 14.37 -7.32 -0.85
CA ARG A 47 13.52 -6.17 -1.15
C ARG A 47 12.80 -5.61 0.07
N PHE A 48 12.40 -6.47 1.00
CA PHE A 48 11.62 -6.11 2.18
C PHE A 48 12.39 -6.24 3.51
N ASP A 49 13.70 -6.36 3.46
CA ASP A 49 14.57 -6.50 4.65
C ASP A 49 14.48 -5.30 5.61
N TYR A 50 14.04 -4.15 5.12
CA TYR A 50 13.80 -2.96 5.94
C TYR A 50 12.70 -3.18 6.99
N ARG A 51 11.75 -4.10 6.73
CA ARG A 51 10.62 -4.36 7.61
C ARG A 51 10.94 -5.44 8.62
N ARG A 52 11.76 -5.10 9.59
CA ARG A 52 12.17 -6.00 10.68
C ARG A 52 11.09 -6.16 11.75
N TYR A 53 10.32 -5.10 12.02
CA TYR A 53 9.34 -5.05 13.10
C TYR A 53 7.92 -4.87 12.56
N TYR A 54 6.97 -5.52 13.22
CA TYR A 54 5.56 -5.48 12.85
C TYR A 54 4.66 -5.61 14.10
N VAL A 55 3.40 -5.25 13.96
CA VAL A 55 2.30 -5.53 14.88
C VAL A 55 1.25 -6.38 14.19
N ALA A 56 0.34 -7.00 14.94
CA ALA A 56 -0.61 -7.98 14.41
C ALA A 56 -1.42 -7.49 13.19
N ALA A 57 -1.80 -6.22 13.19
CA ALA A 57 -2.60 -5.61 12.10
C ALA A 57 -1.75 -5.02 10.95
N SER A 58 -0.42 -5.19 10.97
CA SER A 58 0.45 -4.56 9.97
C SER A 58 0.21 -5.11 8.56
N MET A 59 0.05 -4.21 7.60
CA MET A 59 0.03 -4.57 6.17
C MET A 59 1.32 -5.29 5.77
N LYS A 60 1.21 -6.35 4.96
CA LYS A 60 2.38 -7.05 4.40
C LYS A 60 3.10 -6.15 3.40
N PRO A 61 4.46 -6.10 3.40
CA PRO A 61 5.21 -5.22 2.48
C PRO A 61 4.91 -5.46 1.01
N MET A 62 4.77 -6.72 0.60
CA MET A 62 4.40 -7.08 -0.78
C MET A 62 3.04 -6.50 -1.18
N MET A 63 2.06 -6.47 -0.26
CA MET A 63 0.76 -5.84 -0.49
C MET A 63 0.94 -4.32 -0.68
N ALA A 64 1.63 -3.67 0.24
CA ALA A 64 1.89 -2.23 0.15
C ALA A 64 2.61 -1.85 -1.15
N ALA A 65 3.63 -2.62 -1.55
CA ALA A 65 4.35 -2.44 -2.81
C ALA A 65 3.41 -2.58 -4.03
N GLY A 66 2.55 -3.61 -4.04
CA GLY A 66 1.56 -3.81 -5.10
C GLY A 66 0.55 -2.66 -5.18
N LEU A 67 0.07 -2.17 -4.04
CA LEU A 67 -0.80 -1.00 -3.96
C LEU A 67 -0.14 0.25 -4.55
N MET A 68 1.11 0.50 -4.19
CA MET A 68 1.86 1.65 -4.69
C MET A 68 2.21 1.51 -6.17
N ALA A 69 2.43 0.30 -6.68
CA ALA A 69 2.60 0.08 -8.11
C ALA A 69 1.35 0.46 -8.92
N LEU A 70 0.16 0.09 -8.45
CA LEU A 70 -1.12 0.49 -9.04
C LEU A 70 -1.37 2.00 -8.92
N ALA A 71 -1.02 2.58 -7.77
CA ALA A 71 -1.21 4.01 -7.49
C ALA A 71 -0.18 4.89 -8.21
N LYS A 72 0.92 4.34 -8.72
CA LYS A 72 2.07 5.10 -9.24
C LYS A 72 1.70 6.21 -10.24
N PRO A 73 0.78 6.02 -11.21
CA PRO A 73 0.39 7.09 -12.13
C PRO A 73 -0.28 8.29 -11.44
N TYR A 74 -0.72 8.12 -10.21
CA TYR A 74 -1.44 9.13 -9.44
C TYR A 74 -0.60 9.77 -8.33
N LEU A 75 0.63 9.28 -8.10
CA LEU A 75 1.53 9.82 -7.11
C LEU A 75 2.21 11.09 -7.63
N LYS A 76 2.42 12.07 -6.75
CA LYS A 76 3.17 13.29 -7.07
C LYS A 76 4.63 13.12 -6.69
N GLU A 77 5.54 13.51 -7.57
CA GLU A 77 6.95 13.64 -7.22
C GLU A 77 7.16 14.81 -6.24
N TYR A 78 8.08 14.62 -5.31
CA TYR A 78 8.43 15.60 -4.29
C TYR A 78 7.25 16.08 -3.44
N ALA A 79 6.20 15.25 -3.31
CA ALA A 79 5.05 15.54 -2.47
C ALA A 79 5.42 15.60 -0.99
N GLN A 80 4.68 16.41 -0.24
CA GLN A 80 4.54 16.29 1.21
C GLN A 80 3.42 15.29 1.49
N ILE A 81 3.76 14.14 2.04
CA ILE A 81 2.82 13.02 2.20
C ILE A 81 2.47 12.76 3.65
N LEU A 82 1.24 12.32 3.88
CA LEU A 82 0.70 11.98 5.20
C LEU A 82 0.08 10.58 5.16
N ASP A 83 0.41 9.77 6.17
CA ASP A 83 -0.35 8.55 6.49
C ASP A 83 -0.95 8.73 7.89
N PRO A 84 -2.26 9.00 7.99
CA PRO A 84 -2.93 9.24 9.27
C PRO A 84 -3.17 8.00 10.14
N PHE A 85 -2.92 6.80 9.62
CA PHE A 85 -3.07 5.51 10.32
C PHE A 85 -1.89 4.59 9.96
N CYS A 86 -0.66 5.11 10.14
CA CYS A 86 0.53 4.56 9.52
C CYS A 86 0.98 3.20 10.07
N GLY A 87 0.51 2.79 11.26
CA GLY A 87 1.00 1.58 11.90
C GLY A 87 2.53 1.57 12.01
N VAL A 88 3.15 0.53 11.48
CA VAL A 88 4.63 0.39 11.45
C VAL A 88 5.28 1.06 10.21
N GLY A 89 4.55 1.91 9.49
CA GLY A 89 5.06 2.74 8.41
C GLY A 89 5.25 2.04 7.06
N THR A 90 4.80 0.79 6.91
CA THR A 90 5.06 0.00 5.70
C THR A 90 4.55 0.67 4.42
N LEU A 91 3.29 1.13 4.41
CA LEU A 91 2.69 1.75 3.24
C LEU A 91 3.39 3.06 2.87
N LEU A 92 3.76 3.86 3.87
CA LEU A 92 4.45 5.13 3.69
C LEU A 92 5.87 4.94 3.11
N MET A 93 6.59 3.89 3.55
CA MET A 93 7.88 3.53 2.99
C MET A 93 7.76 3.07 1.55
N GLU A 94 6.82 2.18 1.23
CA GLU A 94 6.57 1.72 -0.15
C GLU A 94 6.12 2.87 -1.07
N ARG A 95 5.35 3.84 -0.55
CA ARG A 95 5.02 5.07 -1.29
C ARG A 95 6.29 5.82 -1.69
N ARG A 96 7.28 5.94 -0.81
CA ARG A 96 8.53 6.64 -1.06
C ARG A 96 9.48 5.86 -1.96
N PHE A 97 9.46 4.52 -1.92
CA PHE A 97 10.18 3.69 -2.89
C PHE A 97 9.59 3.80 -4.29
N ALA A 98 8.25 3.95 -4.42
CA ALA A 98 7.59 4.05 -5.71
C ALA A 98 7.87 5.38 -6.43
N VAL A 99 7.85 6.50 -5.69
CA VAL A 99 8.08 7.87 -6.22
C VAL A 99 8.73 8.73 -5.12
N PRO A 100 9.77 9.51 -5.42
CA PRO A 100 10.41 10.40 -4.45
C PRO A 100 9.41 11.35 -3.79
N ALA A 101 9.58 11.58 -2.48
CA ALA A 101 8.79 12.51 -1.70
C ALA A 101 9.70 13.53 -1.01
N ARG A 102 9.21 14.76 -0.83
CA ARG A 102 9.91 15.83 -0.12
C ARG A 102 9.94 15.57 1.38
N ASN A 103 8.77 15.35 1.96
CA ASN A 103 8.59 15.05 3.37
C ASN A 103 7.55 13.95 3.54
N ALA A 104 7.68 13.17 4.61
CA ALA A 104 6.74 12.12 4.97
C ALA A 104 6.38 12.20 6.45
N TYR A 105 5.10 12.10 6.74
CA TYR A 105 4.51 12.13 8.08
C TYR A 105 3.65 10.89 8.28
N GLY A 106 3.88 10.17 9.37
CA GLY A 106 3.07 9.04 9.78
C GLY A 106 2.48 9.27 11.15
N ILE A 107 1.19 9.11 11.29
CA ILE A 107 0.46 9.27 12.56
C ILE A 107 -0.17 7.94 12.95
N ASP A 108 -0.10 7.59 14.20
CA ASP A 108 -0.82 6.46 14.78
C ASP A 108 -1.01 6.67 16.28
N THR A 109 -2.12 6.22 16.82
CA THR A 109 -2.39 6.26 18.27
C THR A 109 -1.62 5.18 19.03
N PHE A 110 -1.19 4.11 18.34
CA PHE A 110 -0.47 2.99 18.95
C PHE A 110 1.03 3.26 19.02
N GLY A 111 1.51 3.71 20.18
CA GLY A 111 2.90 4.11 20.39
C GLY A 111 3.93 3.04 20.03
N GLU A 112 3.65 1.76 20.33
CA GLU A 112 4.54 0.65 19.96
C GLU A 112 4.72 0.54 18.43
N ALA A 113 3.65 0.76 17.64
CA ALA A 113 3.73 0.76 16.19
C ALA A 113 4.61 1.92 15.69
N ILE A 114 4.49 3.10 16.30
CA ILE A 114 5.31 4.28 15.97
C ILE A 114 6.79 4.02 16.23
N GLU A 115 7.16 3.41 17.36
CA GLU A 115 8.56 3.07 17.64
C GLU A 115 9.10 2.07 16.60
N LYS A 116 8.33 1.05 16.24
CA LYS A 116 8.68 0.10 15.20
C LYS A 116 8.79 0.78 13.82
N ALA A 117 7.92 1.74 13.51
CA ALA A 117 7.97 2.51 12.27
C ALA A 117 9.29 3.31 12.15
N ARG A 118 9.73 3.95 13.25
CA ARG A 118 11.00 4.69 13.29
C ARG A 118 12.19 3.77 12.99
N VAL A 119 12.22 2.58 13.58
CA VAL A 119 13.30 1.62 13.34
C VAL A 119 13.28 1.09 11.91
N ASN A 120 12.10 0.69 11.40
CA ASN A 120 11.97 0.21 10.03
C ASN A 120 12.39 1.28 9.01
N SER A 121 11.96 2.53 9.18
CA SER A 121 12.37 3.65 8.32
C SER A 121 13.86 3.92 8.35
N LYS A 122 14.49 3.80 9.53
CA LYS A 122 15.95 3.93 9.64
C LYS A 122 16.68 2.83 8.86
N ILE A 123 16.19 1.59 8.94
CA ILE A 123 16.74 0.46 8.16
C ILE A 123 16.52 0.69 6.66
N ALA A 124 15.38 1.26 6.26
CA ALA A 124 15.09 1.64 4.88
C ALA A 124 15.92 2.84 4.37
N GLY A 125 16.77 3.46 5.22
CA GLY A 125 17.50 4.67 4.87
C GLY A 125 16.61 5.90 4.68
N MET A 126 15.43 5.93 5.30
CA MET A 126 14.42 6.99 5.13
C MET A 126 14.25 7.82 6.39
N GLN A 127 14.24 9.15 6.22
CA GLN A 127 13.79 10.08 7.26
C GLN A 127 12.29 10.29 7.12
N THR A 128 11.54 10.02 8.18
CA THR A 128 10.08 10.16 8.25
C THR A 128 9.69 10.69 9.62
N ASN A 129 8.76 11.64 9.65
CA ASN A 129 8.24 12.21 10.88
C ASN A 129 7.12 11.32 11.42
N TYR A 130 7.41 10.48 12.39
CA TYR A 130 6.41 9.63 13.05
C TYR A 130 5.92 10.26 14.35
N ILE A 131 4.60 10.39 14.48
CA ILE A 131 3.92 11.11 15.55
C ILE A 131 2.92 10.17 16.23
N ASN A 132 3.10 9.95 17.53
CA ASN A 132 2.13 9.18 18.32
C ASN A 132 1.02 10.13 18.79
N ARG A 133 -0.08 10.16 18.04
CA ARG A 133 -1.23 11.05 18.29
C ARG A 133 -2.47 10.52 17.57
N ASP A 134 -3.65 10.97 17.99
CA ASP A 134 -4.86 10.83 17.18
C ASP A 134 -4.77 11.77 15.97
N TYR A 135 -5.07 11.24 14.78
CA TYR A 135 -5.11 12.03 13.54
C TYR A 135 -6.08 13.21 13.64
N PHE A 136 -7.19 13.02 14.32
CA PHE A 136 -8.23 14.04 14.43
C PHE A 136 -7.81 15.27 15.26
N ASP A 137 -6.82 15.08 16.14
CA ASP A 137 -6.19 16.13 16.94
C ASP A 137 -4.91 16.69 16.31
N PHE A 138 -4.54 16.17 15.13
CA PHE A 138 -3.33 16.60 14.45
C PHE A 138 -3.52 17.95 13.76
N VAL A 139 -2.57 18.87 14.01
CA VAL A 139 -2.47 20.17 13.36
C VAL A 139 -1.09 20.32 12.76
N HIS A 140 -1.01 20.90 11.59
CA HIS A 140 0.23 21.19 10.89
C HIS A 140 0.13 22.51 10.14
N ASP A 141 1.21 23.29 10.13
CA ASP A 141 1.24 24.62 9.52
C ASP A 141 1.10 24.59 7.99
N TYR A 142 1.53 23.52 7.36
CA TYR A 142 1.49 23.36 5.92
C TYR A 142 0.50 22.27 5.49
N LYS A 143 -0.11 22.46 4.33
CA LYS A 143 -1.00 21.48 3.73
C LYS A 143 -0.20 20.32 3.10
N PHE A 144 -0.82 19.14 3.03
CA PHE A 144 -0.26 17.96 2.43
C PHE A 144 -0.68 17.86 0.96
N ASP A 145 0.26 17.41 0.12
CA ASP A 145 -0.03 17.11 -1.29
C ASP A 145 -0.76 15.78 -1.45
N GLU A 146 -0.45 14.82 -0.55
CA GLU A 146 -1.02 13.49 -0.59
C GLU A 146 -1.32 12.94 0.81
N ILE A 147 -2.46 12.26 0.94
CA ILE A 147 -2.74 11.31 2.02
C ILE A 147 -2.65 9.90 1.40
N VAL A 148 -1.83 9.03 1.99
CA VAL A 148 -1.67 7.64 1.56
C VAL A 148 -1.84 6.75 2.78
N THR A 149 -2.92 5.95 2.85
CA THR A 149 -3.25 5.23 4.08
C THR A 149 -4.04 3.94 3.86
N ASP A 150 -3.97 3.03 4.84
CA ASP A 150 -4.88 1.88 5.00
C ASP A 150 -5.94 2.26 6.05
N LEU A 151 -7.17 2.48 5.60
CA LEU A 151 -8.23 2.92 6.49
C LEU A 151 -8.59 1.83 7.51
N PRO A 152 -8.71 2.18 8.79
CA PRO A 152 -9.10 1.24 9.83
C PRO A 152 -10.40 0.51 9.49
N ALA A 153 -10.41 -0.79 9.78
CA ALA A 153 -11.53 -1.67 9.61
C ALA A 153 -11.53 -2.76 10.70
N GLY A 154 -12.57 -3.55 10.81
CA GLY A 154 -12.55 -4.81 11.54
C GLY A 154 -13.18 -4.79 12.92
N LYS A 155 -12.56 -4.30 13.96
CA LYS A 155 -13.07 -4.43 15.34
C LYS A 155 -14.15 -3.41 15.72
N LEU A 156 -14.32 -2.37 14.92
CA LEU A 156 -15.31 -1.32 15.16
C LEU A 156 -16.70 -1.77 14.68
N SER A 157 -17.74 -1.34 15.38
CA SER A 157 -19.12 -1.49 14.94
C SER A 157 -19.39 -0.64 13.69
N LYS A 158 -20.45 -0.95 12.95
CA LYS A 158 -20.81 -0.18 11.75
C LYS A 158 -21.01 1.32 12.03
N PRO A 159 -21.68 1.76 13.12
CA PRO A 159 -21.79 3.18 13.44
C PRO A 159 -20.43 3.84 13.73
N GLU A 160 -19.55 3.16 14.47
CA GLU A 160 -18.20 3.68 14.76
C GLU A 160 -17.35 3.83 13.50
N LEU A 161 -17.43 2.85 12.59
CA LEU A 161 -16.76 2.94 11.28
C LEU A 161 -17.33 4.08 10.42
N ASP A 162 -18.63 4.26 10.42
CA ASP A 162 -19.28 5.34 9.68
C ASP A 162 -18.84 6.71 10.20
N ASP A 163 -18.78 6.90 11.51
CA ASP A 163 -18.29 8.13 12.13
C ASP A 163 -16.80 8.34 11.84
N LEU A 164 -15.98 7.30 11.97
CA LEU A 164 -14.55 7.38 11.64
C LEU A 164 -14.31 7.81 10.18
N TYR A 165 -15.05 7.24 9.24
CA TYR A 165 -14.92 7.61 7.82
C TYR A 165 -15.41 9.03 7.55
N ARG A 166 -16.49 9.47 8.18
CA ARG A 166 -16.97 10.86 8.11
C ARG A 166 -15.89 11.82 8.60
N ARG A 167 -15.38 11.61 9.81
CA ARG A 167 -14.30 12.42 10.41
C ARG A 167 -13.03 12.41 9.56
N PHE A 168 -12.68 11.25 8.98
CA PHE A 168 -11.53 11.14 8.09
C PHE A 168 -11.66 12.05 6.86
N PHE A 169 -12.82 12.06 6.20
CA PHE A 169 -13.05 12.92 5.04
C PHE A 169 -13.06 14.41 5.44
N GLU A 170 -13.71 14.76 6.53
CA GLU A 170 -13.73 16.13 7.07
C GLU A 170 -12.30 16.61 7.39
N LYS A 171 -11.55 15.82 8.15
CA LYS A 171 -10.17 16.17 8.52
C LYS A 171 -9.21 16.19 7.31
N SER A 172 -9.41 15.31 6.36
CA SER A 172 -8.63 15.31 5.13
C SER A 172 -8.84 16.56 4.29
N ASP A 173 -10.05 17.14 4.30
CA ASP A 173 -10.32 18.43 3.66
C ASP A 173 -9.56 19.58 4.31
N GLU A 174 -9.43 19.53 5.65
CA GLU A 174 -8.67 20.54 6.39
C GLU A 174 -7.16 20.47 6.11
N VAL A 175 -6.58 19.25 6.00
CA VAL A 175 -5.11 19.10 5.93
C VAL A 175 -4.56 19.02 4.51
N LEU A 176 -5.37 18.70 3.51
CA LEU A 176 -4.95 18.62 2.11
C LEU A 176 -4.87 19.99 1.44
N ALA A 177 -3.91 20.12 0.53
CA ALA A 177 -3.85 21.23 -0.42
C ALA A 177 -5.04 21.21 -1.38
N GLU A 178 -5.31 22.32 -2.08
CA GLU A 178 -6.43 22.43 -3.02
C GLU A 178 -6.39 21.39 -4.14
N ASP A 179 -5.20 21.02 -4.62
CA ASP A 179 -4.97 19.98 -5.61
C ASP A 179 -4.49 18.67 -4.98
N GLY A 180 -4.66 18.55 -3.65
CA GLY A 180 -4.25 17.40 -2.86
C GLY A 180 -5.01 16.13 -3.22
N ARG A 181 -4.40 14.97 -2.93
CA ARG A 181 -4.90 13.66 -3.31
C ARG A 181 -5.00 12.75 -2.10
N MET A 182 -6.04 11.92 -2.06
CA MET A 182 -6.16 10.81 -1.12
C MET A 182 -6.01 9.50 -1.88
N ILE A 183 -5.07 8.69 -1.46
CA ILE A 183 -4.85 7.33 -1.96
C ILE A 183 -5.00 6.42 -0.76
N PHE A 184 -6.05 5.65 -0.71
CA PHE A 184 -6.32 4.83 0.45
C PHE A 184 -6.83 3.44 0.10
N PHE A 185 -6.49 2.52 0.94
CA PHE A 185 -7.02 1.17 0.95
C PHE A 185 -8.21 1.11 1.91
N SER A 186 -9.29 0.47 1.50
CA SER A 186 -10.46 0.27 2.35
C SER A 186 -11.15 -1.06 2.07
N ARG A 187 -11.63 -1.69 3.12
CA ARG A 187 -12.51 -2.87 3.06
C ARG A 187 -13.98 -2.47 3.02
N GLU A 188 -14.29 -1.22 3.38
CA GLU A 188 -15.63 -0.69 3.57
C GLU A 188 -16.05 0.25 2.44
N MET A 189 -16.07 -0.28 1.20
CA MET A 189 -16.39 0.50 0.01
C MET A 189 -17.74 1.20 0.04
N GLY A 190 -18.72 0.61 0.71
CA GLY A 190 -20.03 1.24 0.92
C GLY A 190 -19.93 2.55 1.69
N LEU A 191 -19.10 2.58 2.74
CA LEU A 191 -18.85 3.78 3.55
C LEU A 191 -18.07 4.82 2.74
N VAL A 192 -17.05 4.43 2.00
CA VAL A 192 -16.31 5.34 1.12
C VAL A 192 -17.25 6.02 0.14
N LYS A 193 -18.07 5.27 -0.57
CA LYS A 193 -19.04 5.81 -1.55
C LYS A 193 -20.11 6.70 -0.89
N LYS A 194 -20.49 6.39 0.35
CA LYS A 194 -21.38 7.25 1.14
C LYS A 194 -20.70 8.59 1.42
N GLN A 195 -19.45 8.57 1.92
CA GLN A 195 -18.73 9.79 2.27
C GLN A 195 -18.43 10.64 1.04
N LEU A 196 -18.07 10.05 -0.10
CA LEU A 196 -17.87 10.79 -1.36
C LEU A 196 -19.14 11.56 -1.81
N ARG A 197 -20.32 11.02 -1.56
CA ARG A 197 -21.59 11.74 -1.84
C ARG A 197 -21.83 12.91 -0.89
N LEU A 198 -21.37 12.79 0.36
CA LEU A 198 -21.54 13.82 1.39
C LEU A 198 -20.45 14.91 1.32
N HIS A 199 -19.33 14.63 0.66
CA HIS A 199 -18.19 15.53 0.54
C HIS A 199 -17.90 15.83 -0.95
N PRO A 200 -18.71 16.69 -1.60
CA PRO A 200 -18.64 16.93 -3.05
C PRO A 200 -17.33 17.60 -3.51
N GLN A 201 -16.53 18.14 -2.58
CA GLN A 201 -15.19 18.64 -2.84
C GLN A 201 -14.21 17.51 -3.22
N PHE A 202 -14.52 16.25 -2.91
CA PHE A 202 -13.72 15.11 -3.33
C PHE A 202 -14.36 14.40 -4.52
N ARG A 203 -13.56 14.07 -5.53
CA ARG A 203 -13.99 13.29 -6.68
C ARG A 203 -13.20 11.99 -6.75
N LEU A 204 -13.92 10.89 -6.92
CA LEU A 204 -13.29 9.60 -7.23
C LEU A 204 -12.67 9.67 -8.62
N ALA A 205 -11.35 9.57 -8.70
CA ALA A 205 -10.66 9.57 -9.98
C ALA A 205 -10.46 8.15 -10.51
N GLN A 206 -10.14 7.19 -9.64
CA GLN A 206 -9.96 5.78 -10.00
C GLN A 206 -10.30 4.87 -8.85
N GLU A 207 -10.87 3.71 -9.16
CA GLU A 207 -11.13 2.62 -8.22
C GLU A 207 -10.52 1.33 -8.78
N PHE A 208 -9.71 0.64 -7.97
CA PHE A 208 -9.23 -0.70 -8.28
C PHE A 208 -9.84 -1.70 -7.32
N CYS A 209 -10.34 -2.81 -7.84
CA CYS A 209 -10.76 -3.94 -7.02
C CYS A 209 -9.69 -5.02 -7.09
N ILE A 210 -8.99 -5.25 -5.98
CA ILE A 210 -8.00 -6.34 -5.89
C ILE A 210 -8.65 -7.50 -5.15
N GLN A 211 -8.69 -8.65 -5.80
CA GLN A 211 -9.20 -9.87 -5.18
C GLN A 211 -8.05 -10.59 -4.48
N VAL A 212 -7.72 -10.11 -3.27
CA VAL A 212 -6.81 -10.79 -2.36
C VAL A 212 -7.61 -11.11 -1.11
N GLU A 213 -7.95 -12.36 -0.87
CA GLU A 213 -8.63 -12.84 0.35
C GLU A 213 -9.90 -12.06 0.76
N LYS A 214 -10.78 -11.69 -0.16
CA LYS A 214 -12.00 -10.88 0.05
C LYS A 214 -11.77 -9.36 0.19
N TRP A 215 -10.63 -8.81 -0.20
CA TRP A 215 -10.31 -7.40 -0.06
C TRP A 215 -10.57 -6.62 -1.34
N LYS A 216 -11.08 -5.41 -1.19
CA LYS A 216 -11.24 -4.45 -2.28
C LYS A 216 -10.38 -3.23 -1.99
N LEU A 217 -9.58 -2.84 -2.98
CA LEU A 217 -8.80 -1.62 -2.94
C LEU A 217 -9.59 -0.51 -3.63
N SER A 218 -9.72 0.61 -2.96
CA SER A 218 -10.06 1.86 -3.63
C SER A 218 -8.83 2.75 -3.65
N VAL A 219 -8.45 3.11 -4.82
CA VAL A 219 -7.42 4.10 -5.01
C VAL A 219 -8.08 5.35 -5.56
N TYR A 220 -8.05 6.44 -4.78
CA TYR A 220 -8.03 7.73 -5.36
C TYR A 220 -9.27 8.62 -5.25
N CYS A 221 -9.17 9.62 -4.42
CA CYS A 221 -10.02 10.80 -4.48
C CYS A 221 -9.14 12.04 -4.69
N ARG A 222 -9.48 12.87 -5.68
CA ARG A 222 -8.88 14.18 -5.89
C ARG A 222 -9.77 15.23 -5.25
N LYS A 223 -9.19 16.16 -4.48
CA LYS A 223 -9.89 17.37 -4.08
C LYS A 223 -10.14 18.20 -5.33
N ALA A 224 -11.40 18.49 -5.64
CA ALA A 224 -11.74 19.35 -6.76
C ALA A 224 -11.45 20.80 -6.37
N SER A 225 -10.56 21.50 -7.08
CA SER A 225 -10.51 22.94 -6.98
C SER A 225 -11.83 23.52 -7.49
N VAL A 226 -12.40 24.49 -6.79
CA VAL A 226 -13.66 25.15 -7.14
C VAL A 226 -13.59 25.87 -8.51
N ARG A 227 -12.42 25.98 -9.13
CA ARG A 227 -12.20 26.73 -10.38
C ARG A 227 -12.31 25.93 -11.68
N ASN A 228 -12.44 24.59 -11.65
CA ASN A 228 -12.53 23.80 -12.89
C ASN A 228 -13.83 22.98 -12.98
N VAL A 229 -14.95 23.65 -13.15
CA VAL A 229 -16.25 23.07 -13.58
C VAL A 229 -16.39 23.21 -15.11
N ARG A 230 -15.32 23.13 -15.90
CA ARG A 230 -15.42 22.94 -17.35
C ARG A 230 -14.33 22.00 -17.82
N GLY A 231 -14.77 20.81 -18.14
CA GLY A 231 -14.31 19.93 -19.20
C GLY A 231 -12.80 19.72 -19.35
N ASP A 232 -12.24 18.72 -18.67
CA ASP A 232 -11.13 17.99 -19.25
C ASP A 232 -11.45 16.50 -19.16
N PHE A 233 -12.06 16.01 -20.22
CA PHE A 233 -12.12 14.60 -20.55
C PHE A 233 -10.69 14.16 -20.89
N PHE A 234 -10.22 13.13 -20.24
CA PHE A 234 -8.98 12.45 -20.59
C PHE A 234 -9.12 11.84 -21.98
N PRO A 235 -8.15 12.07 -22.88
CA PRO A 235 -8.02 11.24 -24.05
C PRO A 235 -7.23 9.99 -23.69
N HIS A 236 -7.80 8.87 -24.00
CA HIS A 236 -7.26 7.57 -24.40
C HIS A 236 -6.12 6.90 -23.61
N LEU A 237 -6.45 5.75 -23.06
CA LEU A 237 -5.69 4.51 -23.27
C LEU A 237 -6.17 3.84 -24.53
#